data_31e1ed7593a8b7ae2b223d864ebd71b4
#
_entry.id   31e1ed7593a8b7ae2b223d864ebd71b4
#
_cell.length_a   1.000
_cell.length_b   1.000
_cell.length_c   1.000
_cell.angle_alpha   90.00
_cell.angle_beta   90.00
_cell.angle_gamma   90.00
#
_symmetry.space_group_name_H-M   'P 1'
#
loop_
_entity.id
_entity.type
_entity.pdbx_description
1 polymer ?
#
loop_
_entity_poly.entity_id
_entity_poly.type
_entity_poly.pdbx_seq_one_letter_code
_entity_poly.pdbx_strand_id
1 'polypeptide(L)'
;ANANEPFIFDVTEIEILENGNQIKGYKGGTAISQDGSTISAKNFYYNKLTNILETFGNVKYFDKTKNIVITADKAIYLKNEEKVFTSGNSKAVNENNTITASILEYDKLNNIFKAKEDAIVEDFERDTTIYADEITYLKNEEKFYTIGNSKAINDNNTITASNFEY
;
A
#
# COMPACT_ATOMS: atom_id res chain seq x y z
N ALA A 1 25.76 -10.10 10.37
CA ALA A 1 24.57 -9.57 9.71
C ALA A 1 24.97 -8.38 8.84
N ASN A 2 24.60 -8.45 7.59
CA ASN A 2 24.89 -7.38 6.67
C ASN A 2 23.87 -6.25 6.89
N ALA A 3 24.31 -5.16 7.53
CA ALA A 3 23.43 -4.03 7.86
C ALA A 3 22.80 -3.36 6.63
N ASN A 4 23.23 -3.75 5.42
CA ASN A 4 22.80 -3.14 4.16
C ASN A 4 21.82 -3.99 3.34
N GLU A 5 21.37 -5.13 3.86
CA GLU A 5 20.38 -5.93 3.15
C GLU A 5 19.02 -5.22 3.17
N PRO A 6 18.42 -4.91 2.00
CA PRO A 6 17.14 -4.20 1.94
C PRO A 6 16.00 -4.96 2.59
N PHE A 7 16.01 -6.29 2.46
CA PHE A 7 15.02 -7.18 3.04
C PHE A 7 15.67 -8.39 3.67
N ILE A 8 15.07 -8.84 4.78
CA ILE A 8 15.34 -10.15 5.37
C ILE A 8 14.11 -11.00 5.09
N PHE A 9 14.31 -12.18 4.50
CA PHE A 9 13.22 -13.09 4.14
C PHE A 9 13.09 -14.21 5.17
N ASP A 10 11.90 -14.34 5.71
CA ASP A 10 11.49 -15.46 6.56
C ASP A 10 10.34 -16.17 5.84
N VAL A 11 10.69 -17.12 4.97
CA VAL A 11 9.74 -17.79 4.08
C VAL A 11 9.91 -19.30 4.19
N THR A 12 8.82 -20.04 3.91
CA THR A 12 8.81 -21.50 4.04
C THR A 12 9.74 -22.20 3.05
N GLU A 13 9.76 -21.77 1.80
CA GLU A 13 10.68 -22.24 0.79
C GLU A 13 11.34 -21.06 0.08
N ILE A 14 12.63 -21.17 -0.18
CA ILE A 14 13.40 -20.14 -0.86
C ILE A 14 14.20 -20.74 -2.01
N GLU A 15 14.23 -20.05 -3.13
CA GLU A 15 15.05 -20.37 -4.29
C GLU A 15 15.90 -19.17 -4.66
N ILE A 16 17.20 -19.39 -4.79
CA ILE A 16 18.15 -18.31 -5.11
C ILE A 16 18.68 -18.57 -6.52
N LEU A 17 18.52 -17.59 -7.39
CA LEU A 17 18.85 -17.67 -8.82
C LEU A 17 19.79 -16.52 -9.22
N GLU A 18 20.36 -16.62 -10.43
CA GLU A 18 21.17 -15.57 -11.05
C GLU A 18 22.31 -15.10 -10.14
N ASN A 19 23.09 -16.05 -9.62
CA ASN A 19 24.22 -15.77 -8.71
C ASN A 19 23.82 -14.99 -7.46
N GLY A 20 22.61 -15.22 -6.97
CA GLY A 20 22.09 -14.53 -5.79
C GLY A 20 21.37 -13.23 -6.07
N ASN A 21 21.25 -12.81 -7.33
CA ASN A 21 20.56 -11.57 -7.69
C ASN A 21 19.03 -11.70 -7.71
N GLN A 22 18.52 -12.92 -7.76
CA GLN A 22 17.09 -13.20 -7.72
C GLN A 22 16.75 -14.13 -6.58
N ILE A 23 15.74 -13.77 -5.81
CA ILE A 23 15.26 -14.58 -4.69
C ILE A 23 13.76 -14.80 -4.91
N LYS A 24 13.34 -16.08 -4.89
CA LYS A 24 11.93 -16.46 -4.92
C LYS A 24 11.56 -17.13 -3.61
N GLY A 25 10.44 -16.73 -3.04
CA GLY A 25 9.90 -17.32 -1.82
C GLY A 25 8.54 -17.93 -2.09
N TYR A 26 8.28 -19.08 -1.48
CA TYR A 26 7.07 -19.86 -1.72
C TYR A 26 6.47 -20.36 -0.41
N LYS A 27 5.19 -20.75 -0.48
CA LYS A 27 4.44 -21.36 0.65
C LYS A 27 4.30 -20.48 1.86
N GLY A 28 4.31 -19.17 1.61
CA GLY A 28 4.05 -18.20 2.66
C GLY A 28 5.28 -17.78 3.44
N GLY A 29 5.19 -16.59 3.99
CA GLY A 29 6.23 -16.01 4.82
C GLY A 29 6.15 -14.49 4.87
N THR A 30 7.26 -13.89 5.29
CA THR A 30 7.37 -12.45 5.50
C THR A 30 8.72 -11.93 5.01
N ALA A 31 8.69 -10.77 4.35
CA ALA A 31 9.88 -10.00 4.05
C ALA A 31 9.93 -8.80 5.02
N ILE A 32 11.08 -8.59 5.66
CA ILE A 32 11.26 -7.53 6.65
C ILE A 32 12.21 -6.49 6.06
N SER A 33 11.73 -5.26 5.92
CA SER A 33 12.52 -4.14 5.42
C SER A 33 13.43 -3.58 6.51
N GLN A 34 14.48 -2.85 6.10
CA GLN A 34 15.43 -2.22 7.03
C GLN A 34 14.78 -1.29 8.06
N ASP A 35 13.70 -0.61 7.67
CA ASP A 35 12.97 0.30 8.55
C ASP A 35 12.00 -0.41 9.50
N GLY A 36 11.96 -1.73 9.46
CA GLY A 36 11.10 -2.55 10.31
C GLY A 36 9.72 -2.82 9.72
N SER A 37 9.36 -2.21 8.58
CA SER A 37 8.11 -2.55 7.91
C SER A 37 8.17 -3.97 7.35
N THR A 38 7.04 -4.64 7.26
CA THR A 38 6.96 -6.04 6.85
C THR A 38 5.97 -6.23 5.72
N ILE A 39 6.23 -7.22 4.87
CA ILE A 39 5.27 -7.69 3.87
C ILE A 39 5.11 -9.19 4.05
N SER A 40 3.88 -9.62 4.34
CA SER A 40 3.52 -11.03 4.38
C SER A 40 2.75 -11.40 3.11
N ALA A 41 3.03 -12.56 2.55
CA ALA A 41 2.38 -13.03 1.33
C ALA A 41 2.56 -14.54 1.16
N LYS A 42 1.90 -15.12 0.17
CA LYS A 42 2.10 -16.52 -0.21
C LYS A 42 3.36 -16.70 -1.04
N ASN A 43 3.64 -15.78 -1.95
CA ASN A 43 4.77 -15.87 -2.86
C ASN A 43 5.50 -14.53 -2.95
N PHE A 44 6.83 -14.63 -3.11
CA PHE A 44 7.74 -13.48 -3.21
C PHE A 44 8.65 -13.65 -4.40
N TYR A 45 8.94 -12.55 -5.07
CA TYR A 45 9.96 -12.47 -6.11
C TYR A 45 10.75 -11.17 -5.89
N TYR A 46 12.04 -11.32 -5.56
CA TYR A 46 12.90 -10.17 -5.30
C TYR A 46 14.07 -10.15 -6.29
N ASN A 47 14.29 -9.00 -6.92
CA ASN A 47 15.41 -8.75 -7.79
C ASN A 47 16.35 -7.76 -7.12
N LYS A 48 17.56 -8.21 -6.73
CA LYS A 48 18.54 -7.37 -6.05
C LYS A 48 19.09 -6.25 -6.94
N LEU A 49 19.17 -6.47 -8.25
CA LEU A 49 19.72 -5.48 -9.19
C LEU A 49 18.81 -4.26 -9.32
N THR A 50 17.52 -4.48 -9.35
CA THR A 50 16.52 -3.41 -9.43
C THR A 50 16.02 -2.96 -8.07
N ASN A 51 16.24 -3.76 -7.04
CA ASN A 51 15.73 -3.56 -5.68
C ASN A 51 14.19 -3.47 -5.67
N ILE A 52 13.56 -4.36 -6.45
CA ILE A 52 12.10 -4.47 -6.55
C ILE A 52 11.66 -5.80 -5.97
N LEU A 53 10.71 -5.74 -5.04
CA LEU A 53 10.07 -6.89 -4.45
C LEU A 53 8.63 -7.00 -4.95
N GLU A 54 8.29 -8.11 -5.60
CA GLU A 54 6.92 -8.45 -5.98
C GLU A 54 6.38 -9.51 -5.04
N THR A 55 5.15 -9.33 -4.58
CA THR A 55 4.49 -10.26 -3.67
C THR A 55 3.09 -10.58 -4.16
N PHE A 56 2.66 -11.82 -3.97
CA PHE A 56 1.41 -12.34 -4.49
C PHE A 56 0.69 -13.20 -3.45
N GLY A 57 -0.61 -13.04 -3.38
CA GLY A 57 -1.48 -13.88 -2.56
C GLY A 57 -1.60 -13.42 -1.11
N ASN A 58 -2.76 -12.90 -0.74
CA ASN A 58 -3.06 -12.41 0.60
C ASN A 58 -1.96 -11.51 1.14
N VAL A 59 -1.59 -10.49 0.38
CA VAL A 59 -0.50 -9.60 0.74
C VAL A 59 -0.93 -8.68 1.87
N LYS A 60 -0.05 -8.53 2.87
CA LYS A 60 -0.22 -7.56 3.95
C LYS A 60 1.10 -6.81 4.17
N TYR A 61 1.07 -5.52 3.90
CA TYR A 61 2.14 -4.59 4.26
C TYR A 61 1.79 -3.97 5.62
N PHE A 62 2.75 -3.95 6.52
CA PHE A 62 2.56 -3.39 7.86
C PHE A 62 3.73 -2.48 8.24
N ASP A 63 3.42 -1.25 8.60
CA ASP A 63 4.37 -0.29 9.15
C ASP A 63 3.93 0.07 10.57
N LYS A 64 4.59 -0.51 11.55
CA LYS A 64 4.27 -0.31 12.96
C LYS A 64 4.51 1.14 13.40
N THR A 65 5.58 1.75 12.90
CA THR A 65 5.96 3.11 13.28
C THR A 65 4.90 4.12 12.87
N LYS A 66 4.34 3.95 11.68
CA LYS A 66 3.31 4.85 11.14
C LYS A 66 1.89 4.35 11.36
N ASN A 67 1.75 3.17 11.94
CA ASN A 67 0.46 2.51 12.18
C ASN A 67 -0.37 2.38 10.90
N ILE A 68 0.26 1.86 9.84
CA ILE A 68 -0.35 1.67 8.53
C ILE A 68 -0.38 0.18 8.20
N VAL A 69 -1.54 -0.29 7.77
CA VAL A 69 -1.72 -1.65 7.24
C VAL A 69 -2.30 -1.55 5.84
N ILE A 70 -1.66 -2.19 4.87
CA ILE A 70 -2.17 -2.27 3.50
C ILE A 70 -2.33 -3.74 3.13
N THR A 71 -3.51 -4.11 2.68
CA THR A 71 -3.79 -5.47 2.20
C THR A 71 -4.22 -5.44 0.74
N ALA A 72 -3.86 -6.47 -0.01
CA ALA A 72 -4.19 -6.59 -1.43
C ALA A 72 -3.93 -8.02 -1.92
N ASP A 73 -4.31 -8.29 -3.17
CA ASP A 73 -3.98 -9.56 -3.82
C ASP A 73 -2.52 -9.59 -4.27
N LYS A 74 -2.01 -8.43 -4.69
CA LYS A 74 -0.64 -8.26 -5.19
C LYS A 74 -0.06 -6.95 -4.69
N ALA A 75 1.23 -6.95 -4.37
CA ALA A 75 1.96 -5.72 -4.06
C ALA A 75 3.36 -5.74 -4.67
N ILE A 76 3.80 -4.58 -5.13
CA ILE A 76 5.15 -4.34 -5.63
C ILE A 76 5.78 -3.26 -4.77
N TYR A 77 6.92 -3.58 -4.16
CA TYR A 77 7.68 -2.63 -3.36
C TYR A 77 8.89 -2.16 -4.16
N LEU A 78 8.88 -0.91 -4.59
CA LEU A 78 10.01 -0.25 -5.22
C LEU A 78 10.90 0.32 -4.10
N LYS A 79 11.88 -0.48 -3.66
CA LYS A 79 12.67 -0.16 -2.47
C LYS A 79 13.51 1.11 -2.63
N ASN A 80 14.07 1.34 -3.80
CA ASN A 80 14.87 2.54 -4.05
C ASN A 80 14.05 3.83 -3.97
N GLU A 81 12.77 3.75 -4.33
CA GLU A 81 11.85 4.89 -4.30
C GLU A 81 11.03 4.96 -3.01
N GLU A 82 11.09 3.93 -2.18
CA GLU A 82 10.26 3.77 -0.98
C GLU A 82 8.77 3.92 -1.31
N LYS A 83 8.32 3.22 -2.37
CA LYS A 83 6.93 3.19 -2.81
C LYS A 83 6.39 1.78 -2.86
N VAL A 84 5.15 1.63 -2.41
CA VAL A 84 4.42 0.36 -2.46
C VAL A 84 3.22 0.55 -3.38
N PHE A 85 3.11 -0.31 -4.41
CA PHE A 85 1.97 -0.36 -5.32
C PHE A 85 1.20 -1.64 -5.06
N THR A 86 -0.10 -1.53 -4.90
CA THR A 86 -0.95 -2.72 -4.71
C THR A 86 -2.02 -2.79 -5.78
N SER A 87 -2.48 -3.99 -6.07
CA SER A 87 -3.57 -4.23 -7.00
C SER A 87 -4.41 -5.43 -6.56
N GLY A 88 -5.71 -5.36 -6.86
CA GLY A 88 -6.68 -6.36 -6.47
C GLY A 88 -7.08 -6.23 -5.00
N ASN A 89 -8.31 -5.74 -4.77
CA ASN A 89 -8.87 -5.59 -3.42
C ASN A 89 -7.94 -4.82 -2.48
N SER A 90 -7.41 -3.71 -2.95
CA SER A 90 -6.46 -2.92 -2.18
C SER A 90 -7.16 -2.14 -1.07
N LYS A 91 -6.61 -2.23 0.14
CA LYS A 91 -7.14 -1.53 1.30
C LYS A 91 -6.00 -1.03 2.18
N ALA A 92 -6.00 0.26 2.46
CA ALA A 92 -5.08 0.88 3.41
C ALA A 92 -5.84 1.35 4.63
N VAL A 93 -5.35 0.99 5.82
CA VAL A 93 -5.93 1.41 7.10
C VAL A 93 -4.88 2.20 7.85
N ASN A 94 -5.25 3.37 8.31
CA ASN A 94 -4.43 4.18 9.21
C ASN A 94 -5.31 4.67 10.38
N GLU A 95 -4.76 5.48 11.26
CA GLU A 95 -5.46 5.96 12.46
C GLU A 95 -6.76 6.71 12.15
N ASN A 96 -6.78 7.44 11.03
CA ASN A 96 -7.84 8.41 10.75
C ASN A 96 -8.87 7.92 9.75
N ASN A 97 -8.48 7.00 8.87
CA ASN A 97 -9.36 6.59 7.78
C ASN A 97 -8.99 5.22 7.21
N THR A 98 -9.88 4.75 6.35
CA THR A 98 -9.68 3.55 5.53
C THR A 98 -9.83 3.95 4.07
N ILE A 99 -8.90 3.52 3.23
CA ILE A 99 -8.91 3.79 1.80
C ILE A 99 -8.97 2.46 1.06
N THR A 100 -9.96 2.30 0.17
CA THR A 100 -10.09 1.11 -0.67
C THR A 100 -10.13 1.50 -2.14
N ALA A 101 -9.57 0.67 -2.99
CA ALA A 101 -9.59 0.83 -4.45
C ALA A 101 -9.11 -0.45 -5.11
N SER A 102 -9.20 -0.54 -6.43
CA SER A 102 -8.57 -1.63 -7.17
C SER A 102 -7.05 -1.49 -7.19
N ILE A 103 -6.57 -0.25 -7.27
CA ILE A 103 -5.14 0.08 -7.31
C ILE A 103 -4.83 1.12 -6.24
N LEU A 104 -3.77 0.88 -5.48
CA LEU A 104 -3.31 1.81 -4.46
C LEU A 104 -1.81 2.01 -4.58
N GLU A 105 -1.36 3.26 -4.51
CA GLU A 105 0.04 3.64 -4.41
C GLU A 105 0.28 4.29 -3.04
N TYR A 106 1.27 3.80 -2.31
CA TYR A 106 1.70 4.43 -1.07
C TYR A 106 3.13 4.93 -1.22
N ASP A 107 3.31 6.24 -1.14
CA ASP A 107 4.60 6.92 -1.12
C ASP A 107 5.01 7.11 0.34
N LYS A 108 5.94 6.28 0.82
CA LYS A 108 6.35 6.30 2.22
C LYS A 108 7.07 7.58 2.62
N LEU A 109 7.90 8.09 1.73
CA LEU A 109 8.72 9.28 2.05
C LEU A 109 7.86 10.53 2.21
N ASN A 110 6.82 10.66 1.41
CA ASN A 110 5.96 11.84 1.40
C ASN A 110 4.64 11.63 2.14
N ASN A 111 4.37 10.43 2.64
CA ASN A 111 3.11 10.07 3.31
C ASN A 111 1.88 10.37 2.43
N ILE A 112 1.94 9.93 1.16
CA ILE A 112 0.87 10.13 0.20
C ILE A 112 0.29 8.79 -0.23
N PHE A 113 -1.04 8.69 -0.22
CA PHE A 113 -1.77 7.55 -0.77
C PHE A 113 -2.52 8.00 -2.01
N LYS A 114 -2.41 7.24 -3.10
CA LYS A 114 -3.19 7.44 -4.33
C LYS A 114 -4.00 6.19 -4.59
N ALA A 115 -5.32 6.35 -4.61
CA ALA A 115 -6.26 5.27 -4.86
C ALA A 115 -6.92 5.49 -6.20
N LYS A 116 -6.94 4.47 -7.05
CA LYS A 116 -7.47 4.54 -8.40
C LYS A 116 -8.41 3.36 -8.67
N GLU A 117 -9.38 3.59 -9.53
CA GLU A 117 -10.43 2.63 -9.87
C GLU A 117 -11.34 2.34 -8.67
N ASP A 118 -12.44 3.03 -8.65
CA ASP A 118 -13.48 2.94 -7.61
C ASP A 118 -12.92 3.21 -6.21
N ALA A 119 -12.30 4.37 -6.05
CA ALA A 119 -11.70 4.75 -4.78
C ALA A 119 -12.78 5.14 -3.77
N ILE A 120 -12.63 4.64 -2.54
CA ILE A 120 -13.52 4.93 -1.42
C ILE A 120 -12.67 5.25 -0.20
N VAL A 121 -12.99 6.36 0.47
CA VAL A 121 -12.40 6.71 1.76
C VAL A 121 -13.49 6.77 2.81
N GLU A 122 -13.26 6.09 3.93
CA GLU A 122 -14.08 6.25 5.14
C GLU A 122 -13.25 7.05 6.15
N ASP A 123 -13.66 8.29 6.38
CA ASP A 123 -13.01 9.19 7.34
C ASP A 123 -13.70 9.07 8.68
N PHE A 124 -13.01 8.49 9.66
CA PHE A 124 -13.59 8.22 10.98
C PHE A 124 -13.78 9.48 11.83
N GLU A 125 -12.90 10.45 11.66
CA GLU A 125 -12.99 11.71 12.44
C GLU A 125 -14.15 12.57 12.03
N ARG A 126 -14.41 12.63 10.73
CA ARG A 126 -15.46 13.49 10.17
C ARG A 126 -16.75 12.75 9.86
N ASP A 127 -16.77 11.46 10.15
CA ASP A 127 -17.91 10.57 9.89
C ASP A 127 -18.44 10.73 8.46
N THR A 128 -17.50 10.73 7.50
CA THR A 128 -17.77 11.00 6.09
C THR A 128 -17.19 9.89 5.23
N THR A 129 -17.97 9.47 4.23
CA THR A 129 -17.51 8.54 3.20
C THR A 129 -17.37 9.28 1.87
N ILE A 130 -16.23 9.13 1.23
CA ILE A 130 -15.89 9.78 -0.05
C ILE A 130 -15.73 8.72 -1.12
N TYR A 131 -16.41 8.92 -2.25
CA TYR A 131 -16.32 8.08 -3.44
C TYR A 131 -15.77 8.92 -4.59
N ALA A 132 -14.87 8.37 -5.38
CA ALA A 132 -14.38 9.01 -6.60
C ALA A 132 -13.72 7.98 -7.51
N ASP A 133 -13.44 8.35 -8.75
CA ASP A 133 -12.62 7.52 -9.64
C ASP A 133 -11.20 7.42 -9.11
N GLU A 134 -10.65 8.56 -8.66
CA GLU A 134 -9.34 8.63 -8.02
C GLU A 134 -9.40 9.51 -6.77
N ILE A 135 -8.71 9.09 -5.72
CA ILE A 135 -8.55 9.87 -4.48
C ILE A 135 -7.08 9.90 -4.11
N THR A 136 -6.56 11.09 -3.88
CA THR A 136 -5.22 11.30 -3.30
C THR A 136 -5.37 11.78 -1.87
N TYR A 137 -4.73 11.08 -0.94
CA TYR A 137 -4.71 11.45 0.47
C TYR A 137 -3.32 11.94 0.85
N LEU A 138 -3.22 13.20 1.24
CA LEU A 138 -2.03 13.82 1.79
C LEU A 138 -2.08 13.69 3.30
N LYS A 139 -1.49 12.63 3.83
CA LYS A 139 -1.62 12.28 5.25
C LYS A 139 -1.07 13.37 6.18
N ASN A 140 0.06 13.99 5.84
CA ASN A 140 0.66 15.03 6.67
C ASN A 140 -0.23 16.28 6.78
N GLU A 141 -1.02 16.55 5.76
CA GLU A 141 -1.93 17.70 5.72
C GLU A 141 -3.37 17.33 6.09
N GLU A 142 -3.65 16.05 6.23
CA GLU A 142 -4.99 15.51 6.46
C GLU A 142 -6.01 15.98 5.41
N LYS A 143 -5.58 15.99 4.13
CA LYS A 143 -6.38 16.45 3.00
C LYS A 143 -6.58 15.37 1.96
N PHE A 144 -7.77 15.36 1.37
CA PHE A 144 -8.14 14.51 0.26
C PHE A 144 -8.41 15.35 -0.98
N TYR A 145 -7.90 14.89 -2.11
CA TYR A 145 -8.22 15.44 -3.43
C TYR A 145 -8.87 14.35 -4.25
N THR A 146 -9.98 14.65 -4.88
CA THR A 146 -10.73 13.68 -5.69
C THR A 146 -10.73 14.08 -7.15
N ILE A 147 -10.75 13.08 -8.03
CA ILE A 147 -10.87 13.26 -9.46
C ILE A 147 -11.93 12.30 -9.99
N GLY A 148 -12.94 12.85 -10.65
CA GLY A 148 -13.95 12.10 -11.38
C GLY A 148 -15.05 11.50 -10.52
N ASN A 149 -16.30 11.82 -10.84
CA ASN A 149 -17.49 11.25 -10.21
C ASN A 149 -17.44 11.31 -8.69
N SER A 150 -17.05 12.45 -8.15
CA SER A 150 -16.78 12.61 -6.74
C SER A 150 -18.07 12.80 -5.93
N LYS A 151 -18.15 12.10 -4.79
CA LYS A 151 -19.31 12.13 -3.91
C LYS A 151 -18.83 12.02 -2.46
N ALA A 152 -19.30 12.90 -1.61
CA ALA A 152 -19.04 12.81 -0.17
C ALA A 152 -20.37 12.72 0.56
N ILE A 153 -20.49 11.77 1.46
CA ILE A 153 -21.69 11.51 2.25
C ILE A 153 -21.34 11.56 3.73
N ASN A 154 -22.04 12.38 4.49
CA ASN A 154 -22.08 12.27 5.94
C ASN A 154 -23.56 12.19 6.38
N ASP A 155 -23.84 12.09 7.67
CA ASP A 155 -25.15 11.75 8.24
C ASP A 155 -26.38 12.26 7.47
N ASN A 156 -26.40 13.53 7.08
CA ASN A 156 -27.57 14.17 6.49
C ASN A 156 -27.28 14.84 5.15
N ASN A 157 -26.06 14.87 4.70
CA ASN A 157 -25.64 15.63 3.51
C ASN A 157 -24.94 14.76 2.50
N THR A 158 -25.25 15.03 1.24
CA THR A 158 -24.54 14.44 0.11
C THR A 158 -24.05 15.56 -0.78
N ILE A 159 -22.77 15.57 -1.08
CA ILE A 159 -22.15 16.53 -1.98
C ILE A 159 -21.60 15.76 -3.17
N THR A 160 -21.92 16.21 -4.37
CA THR A 160 -21.39 15.62 -5.60
C THR A 160 -20.68 16.69 -6.43
N ALA A 161 -19.61 16.29 -7.09
CA ALA A 161 -18.84 17.17 -7.98
C ALA A 161 -18.00 16.31 -8.92
N SER A 162 -17.41 16.92 -9.95
CA SER A 162 -16.42 16.21 -10.76
C SER A 162 -15.16 15.98 -9.94
N ASN A 163 -14.73 16.99 -9.19
CA ASN A 163 -13.56 16.95 -8.34
C ASN A 163 -13.82 17.80 -7.10
N PHE A 164 -13.23 17.45 -5.96
CA PHE A 164 -13.20 18.33 -4.81
C PHE A 164 -11.99 18.10 -3.92
N GLU A 165 -11.75 19.04 -3.03
CA GLU A 165 -10.79 18.97 -1.94
C GLU A 165 -11.54 18.82 -0.63
N TYR A 166 -11.05 17.96 0.21
CA TYR A 166 -11.71 17.66 1.49
C TYR A 166 -10.70 17.63 2.64
#